data_e233b2ba6eec59fa21ecde25ba44aed9
#
_entry.id   e233b2ba6eec59fa21ecde25ba44aed9
#
_cell.length_a   1.000
_cell.length_b   1.000
_cell.length_c   1.000
_cell.angle_alpha   90.00
_cell.angle_beta   90.00
_cell.angle_gamma   90.00
#
_symmetry.space_group_name_H-M   'P 1'
#
loop_
_entity.id
_entity.type
_entity.pdbx_description
1 polymer ?
#
loop_
_entity_poly.entity_id
_entity_poly.type
_entity_poly.pdbx_seq_one_letter_code
_entity_poly.pdbx_strand_id
1 'polypeptide(L)'
;MDGSRRNEIDFLRAISVLSVITFHIDKEIFPLGYLGVDLFFVISGYLITRNIIKSYQNKSFSFKQFYLKRIRRILPALLVVLLTTFLSAIFILLVADSQKFSESILTTLLFISNFYFWITGGY
;
A
#
# COMPACT_ATOMS: atom_id res chain seq x y z
N MET A 1 -11.29 -20.27 17.82
CA MET A 1 -11.23 -18.85 18.28
C MET A 1 -10.52 -17.89 17.31
N ASP A 2 -10.26 -18.26 16.05
CA ASP A 2 -9.44 -17.41 15.12
C ASP A 2 -10.24 -16.62 14.06
N GLY A 3 -11.51 -16.91 13.82
CA GLY A 3 -12.28 -16.24 12.78
C GLY A 3 -12.69 -14.80 13.13
N SER A 4 -13.19 -14.58 14.33
CA SER A 4 -13.67 -13.26 14.81
C SER A 4 -12.54 -12.21 14.82
N ARG A 5 -11.37 -12.55 15.36
CA ARG A 5 -10.22 -11.63 15.41
C ARG A 5 -9.66 -11.26 14.04
N ARG A 6 -9.81 -12.10 13.02
CA ARG A 6 -9.39 -11.75 11.66
C ARG A 6 -10.31 -10.70 11.06
N ASN A 7 -11.61 -10.83 11.29
CA ASN A 7 -12.59 -9.88 10.79
C ASN A 7 -12.42 -8.49 11.42
N GLU A 8 -12.13 -8.43 12.72
CA GLU A 8 -11.87 -7.16 13.43
C GLU A 8 -10.64 -6.43 12.85
N ILE A 9 -9.57 -7.16 12.61
CA ILE A 9 -8.34 -6.61 12.05
C ILE A 9 -8.53 -6.14 10.60
N ASP A 10 -9.23 -6.94 9.79
CA ASP A 10 -9.53 -6.57 8.41
C ASP A 10 -10.47 -5.36 8.35
N PHE A 11 -11.41 -5.24 9.30
CA PHE A 11 -12.27 -4.07 9.47
C PHE A 11 -11.47 -2.81 9.82
N LEU A 12 -10.56 -2.89 10.79
CA LEU A 12 -9.68 -1.77 11.15
C LEU A 12 -8.80 -1.32 9.98
N ARG A 13 -8.32 -2.25 9.18
CA ARG A 13 -7.56 -1.92 7.96
C ARG A 13 -8.43 -1.22 6.91
N ALA A 14 -9.67 -1.67 6.74
CA ALA A 14 -10.61 -1.03 5.84
C ALA A 14 -10.92 0.41 6.29
N ILE A 15 -11.17 0.65 7.58
CA ILE A 15 -11.37 1.99 8.13
C ILE A 15 -10.13 2.86 7.90
N SER A 16 -8.93 2.33 8.14
CA SER A 16 -7.68 3.05 7.91
C SER A 16 -7.56 3.54 6.48
N VAL A 17 -7.86 2.68 5.50
CA VAL A 17 -7.82 3.04 4.07
C VAL A 17 -8.91 4.06 3.73
N LEU A 18 -10.14 3.86 4.20
CA LEU A 18 -11.25 4.79 3.97
C LEU A 18 -10.95 6.19 4.55
N SER A 19 -10.34 6.25 5.74
CA SER A 19 -9.91 7.52 6.35
C SER A 19 -8.94 8.29 5.46
N VAL A 20 -7.96 7.60 4.87
CA VAL A 20 -6.99 8.22 3.96
C VAL A 20 -7.66 8.67 2.67
N ILE A 21 -8.56 7.87 2.11
CA ILE A 21 -9.30 8.24 0.89
C ILE A 21 -10.14 9.49 1.14
N THR A 22 -10.90 9.53 2.24
CA THR A 22 -11.72 10.68 2.61
C THR A 22 -10.89 11.95 2.77
N PHE A 23 -9.73 11.85 3.43
CA PHE A 23 -8.79 12.96 3.56
C PHE A 23 -8.28 13.49 2.22
N HIS A 24 -8.07 12.63 1.23
CA HIS A 24 -7.62 13.06 -0.10
C HIS A 24 -8.73 13.65 -0.97
N ILE A 25 -10.00 13.24 -0.71
CA ILE A 25 -11.16 13.84 -1.39
C ILE A 25 -11.40 15.24 -0.82
N ASP A 26 -11.47 15.36 0.48
CA ASP A 26 -11.70 16.64 1.15
C ASP A 26 -11.08 16.61 2.56
N LYS A 27 -10.09 17.47 2.77
CA LYS A 27 -9.39 17.63 4.06
C LYS A 27 -10.28 18.20 5.16
N GLU A 28 -11.34 18.92 4.81
CA GLU A 28 -12.25 19.52 5.79
C GLU A 28 -13.20 18.48 6.38
N ILE A 29 -13.59 17.45 5.60
CA ILE A 29 -14.49 16.39 6.07
C ILE A 29 -13.82 15.55 7.16
N PHE A 30 -12.53 15.21 6.96
CA PHE A 30 -11.80 14.38 7.94
C PHE A 30 -10.33 14.79 8.05
N PRO A 31 -10.04 15.89 8.78
CA PRO A 31 -8.68 16.44 8.86
C PRO A 31 -7.61 15.47 9.38
N LEU A 32 -8.00 14.52 10.24
CA LEU A 32 -7.11 13.51 10.81
C LEU A 32 -7.02 12.22 9.98
N GLY A 33 -7.60 12.20 8.77
CA GLY A 33 -7.62 10.99 7.92
C GLY A 33 -6.23 10.50 7.52
N TYR A 34 -5.23 11.36 7.49
CA TYR A 34 -3.83 10.97 7.23
C TYR A 34 -3.29 9.98 8.27
N LEU A 35 -3.77 10.03 9.52
CA LEU A 35 -3.40 9.06 10.57
C LEU A 35 -3.83 7.63 10.22
N GLY A 36 -4.73 7.45 9.26
CA GLY A 36 -5.08 6.14 8.72
C GLY A 36 -3.88 5.38 8.15
N VAL A 37 -2.87 6.09 7.62
CA VAL A 37 -1.64 5.47 7.13
C VAL A 37 -0.87 4.83 8.28
N ASP A 38 -0.69 5.56 9.38
CA ASP A 38 0.05 5.07 10.56
C ASP A 38 -0.68 3.88 11.20
N LEU A 39 -2.00 3.99 11.34
CA LEU A 39 -2.83 2.90 11.85
C LEU A 39 -2.71 1.65 10.97
N PHE A 40 -2.75 1.81 9.65
CA PHE A 40 -2.59 0.71 8.70
C PHE A 40 -1.20 0.05 8.84
N PHE A 41 -0.14 0.83 9.02
CA PHE A 41 1.21 0.31 9.21
C PHE A 41 1.35 -0.46 10.52
N VAL A 42 0.82 0.06 11.62
CA VAL A 42 0.84 -0.61 12.93
C VAL A 42 0.12 -1.96 12.86
N ILE A 43 -1.09 -1.99 12.30
CA ILE A 43 -1.88 -3.22 12.15
C ILE A 43 -1.15 -4.23 11.24
N SER A 44 -0.60 -3.75 10.14
CA SER A 44 0.12 -4.60 9.18
C SER A 44 1.40 -5.17 9.80
N GLY A 45 2.15 -4.35 10.53
CA GLY A 45 3.34 -4.76 11.27
C GLY A 45 3.03 -5.85 12.30
N TYR A 46 1.97 -5.66 13.09
CA TYR A 46 1.49 -6.65 14.04
C TYR A 46 1.17 -8.01 13.38
N LEU A 47 0.42 -7.99 12.28
CA LEU A 47 0.06 -9.22 11.55
C LEU A 47 1.27 -9.95 10.99
N ILE A 48 2.22 -9.20 10.45
CA ILE A 48 3.45 -9.75 9.87
C ILE A 48 4.26 -10.43 10.97
N THR A 49 4.50 -9.72 12.07
CA THR A 49 5.29 -10.21 13.21
C THR A 49 4.64 -11.45 13.81
N ARG A 50 3.32 -11.44 14.02
CA ARG A 50 2.57 -12.61 14.50
C ARG A 50 2.74 -13.83 13.59
N ASN A 51 2.66 -13.64 12.27
CA ASN A 51 2.81 -14.74 11.31
C ASN A 51 4.23 -15.29 11.28
N ILE A 52 5.24 -14.43 11.40
CA ILE A 52 6.66 -14.83 11.48
C ILE A 52 6.89 -15.66 12.74
N ILE A 53 6.45 -15.18 13.91
CA ILE A 53 6.60 -15.88 15.18
C ILE A 53 5.94 -17.26 15.11
N LYS A 54 4.70 -17.35 14.61
CA LYS A 54 3.99 -18.62 14.47
C LYS A 54 4.72 -19.60 13.55
N SER A 55 5.23 -19.12 12.42
CA SER A 55 5.99 -19.97 11.50
C SER A 55 7.32 -20.42 12.07
N TYR A 56 7.98 -19.56 12.84
CA TYR A 56 9.24 -19.86 13.53
C TYR A 56 9.05 -20.94 14.61
N GLN A 57 8.01 -20.81 15.45
CA GLN A 57 7.66 -21.80 16.45
C GLN A 57 7.36 -23.18 15.86
N ASN A 58 6.73 -23.21 14.69
CA ASN A 58 6.44 -24.44 13.95
C ASN A 58 7.63 -24.97 13.13
N LYS A 59 8.85 -24.40 13.29
CA LYS A 59 10.05 -24.76 12.52
C LYS A 59 9.85 -24.77 11.00
N SER A 60 8.85 -24.05 10.49
CA SER A 60 8.47 -23.99 9.06
C SER A 60 8.76 -22.64 8.42
N PHE A 61 9.50 -21.77 9.09
CA PHE A 61 9.80 -20.44 8.58
C PHE A 61 10.81 -20.50 7.42
N SER A 62 10.43 -19.95 6.30
CA SER A 62 11.30 -19.76 5.13
C SER A 62 11.13 -18.36 4.59
N PHE A 63 12.22 -17.59 4.52
CA PHE A 63 12.23 -16.25 3.93
C PHE A 63 11.68 -16.24 2.49
N LYS A 64 12.12 -17.19 1.67
CA LYS A 64 11.67 -17.32 0.28
C LYS A 64 10.16 -17.49 0.19
N GLN A 65 9.57 -18.40 0.99
CA GLN A 65 8.13 -18.61 1.00
C GLN A 65 7.35 -17.41 1.54
N PHE A 66 7.91 -16.72 2.53
CA PHE A 66 7.31 -15.51 3.08
C PHE A 66 7.20 -14.40 2.02
N TYR A 67 8.29 -14.09 1.31
CA TYR A 67 8.29 -13.08 0.27
C TYR A 67 7.44 -13.49 -0.95
N LEU A 68 7.49 -14.75 -1.38
CA LEU A 68 6.66 -15.24 -2.50
C LEU A 68 5.17 -15.11 -2.21
N LYS A 69 4.70 -15.42 -0.99
CA LYS A 69 3.30 -15.24 -0.60
C LYS A 69 2.89 -13.77 -0.64
N ARG A 70 3.78 -12.86 -0.26
CA ARG A 70 3.53 -11.41 -0.33
C ARG A 70 3.48 -10.91 -1.76
N ILE A 71 4.45 -11.26 -2.57
CA ILE A 71 4.51 -10.86 -3.99
C ILE A 71 3.24 -11.32 -4.70
N ARG A 72 2.86 -12.58 -4.57
CA ARG A 72 1.63 -13.11 -5.18
C ARG A 72 0.35 -12.42 -4.73
N ARG A 73 0.34 -11.82 -3.55
CA ARG A 73 -0.82 -11.08 -3.02
C ARG A 73 -0.83 -9.62 -3.46
N ILE A 74 0.32 -8.96 -3.48
CA ILE A 74 0.45 -7.52 -3.70
C ILE A 74 0.59 -7.21 -5.19
N LEU A 75 1.41 -7.97 -5.90
CA LEU A 75 1.76 -7.69 -7.29
C LEU A 75 0.56 -7.62 -8.25
N PRO A 76 -0.43 -8.54 -8.21
CA PRO A 76 -1.58 -8.46 -9.10
C PRO A 76 -2.40 -7.18 -8.90
N ALA A 77 -2.66 -6.80 -7.64
CA ALA A 77 -3.40 -5.57 -7.32
C ALA A 77 -2.62 -4.33 -7.76
N LEU A 78 -1.30 -4.29 -7.50
CA LEU A 78 -0.43 -3.21 -7.94
C LEU A 78 -0.45 -3.04 -9.46
N LEU A 79 -0.33 -4.14 -10.21
CA LEU A 79 -0.35 -4.09 -11.67
C LEU A 79 -1.69 -3.59 -12.23
N VAL A 80 -2.81 -3.99 -11.64
CA VAL A 80 -4.13 -3.49 -12.04
C VAL A 80 -4.24 -1.99 -11.81
N VAL A 81 -3.83 -1.51 -10.62
CA VAL A 81 -3.84 -0.08 -10.31
C VAL A 81 -2.93 0.70 -11.26
N LEU A 82 -1.70 0.25 -11.46
CA LEU A 82 -0.76 0.91 -12.39
C LEU A 82 -1.29 0.94 -13.83
N LEU A 83 -1.88 -0.17 -14.30
CA LEU A 83 -2.43 -0.22 -15.65
C LEU A 83 -3.60 0.75 -15.81
N THR A 84 -4.53 0.77 -14.86
CA THR A 84 -5.67 1.71 -14.91
C THR A 84 -5.22 3.16 -14.81
N THR A 85 -4.25 3.47 -13.95
CA THR A 85 -3.67 4.80 -13.83
C THR A 85 -2.96 5.21 -15.11
N PHE A 86 -2.19 4.31 -15.71
CA PHE A 86 -1.49 4.56 -16.98
C PHE A 86 -2.46 4.85 -18.12
N LEU A 87 -3.51 4.04 -18.26
CA LEU A 87 -4.53 4.25 -19.29
C LEU A 87 -5.27 5.57 -19.07
N SER A 88 -5.63 5.90 -17.83
CA SER A 88 -6.28 7.17 -17.50
C SER A 88 -5.37 8.37 -17.79
N ALA A 89 -4.08 8.24 -17.51
CA ALA A 89 -3.10 9.30 -17.73
C ALA A 89 -2.91 9.62 -19.22
N ILE A 90 -2.98 8.65 -20.11
CA ILE A 90 -2.93 8.88 -21.57
C ILE A 90 -4.04 9.84 -22.04
N PHE A 91 -5.22 9.76 -21.39
CA PHE A 91 -6.36 10.61 -21.75
C PHE A 91 -6.33 11.99 -21.07
N ILE A 92 -5.67 12.13 -19.94
CA ILE A 92 -5.77 13.31 -19.08
C ILE A 92 -4.50 14.17 -19.14
N LEU A 93 -3.31 13.58 -19.26
CA LEU A 93 -2.05 14.31 -19.20
C LEU A 93 -1.69 14.92 -20.56
N LEU A 94 -1.37 16.20 -20.53
CA LEU A 94 -0.70 16.90 -21.62
C LEU A 94 0.75 16.38 -21.75
N VAL A 95 1.28 16.37 -22.96
CA VAL A 95 2.59 15.82 -23.32
C VAL A 95 3.75 16.30 -22.42
N ALA A 96 3.64 17.50 -21.84
CA ALA A 96 4.68 18.10 -20.98
C ALA A 96 4.92 17.35 -19.67
N ASP A 97 3.91 16.67 -19.11
CA ASP A 97 4.01 15.98 -17.82
C ASP A 97 4.29 14.47 -17.97
N SER A 98 4.36 13.98 -19.20
CA SER A 98 4.51 12.55 -19.49
C SER A 98 5.85 11.97 -18.99
N GLN A 99 6.93 12.76 -18.95
CA GLN A 99 8.24 12.30 -18.45
C GLN A 99 8.19 12.05 -16.93
N LYS A 100 7.70 13.03 -16.15
CA LYS A 100 7.56 12.89 -14.70
C LYS A 100 6.62 11.73 -14.33
N PHE A 101 5.58 11.54 -15.12
CA PHE A 101 4.64 10.45 -14.94
C PHE A 101 5.29 9.08 -15.18
N SER A 102 6.05 8.91 -16.26
CA SER A 102 6.76 7.65 -16.54
C SER A 102 7.82 7.33 -15.49
N GLU A 103 8.57 8.32 -15.00
CA GLU A 103 9.51 8.14 -13.89
C GLU A 103 8.81 7.71 -12.60
N SER A 104 7.65 8.28 -12.29
CA SER A 104 6.87 7.90 -11.11
C SER A 104 6.34 6.47 -11.19
N ILE A 105 5.93 6.00 -12.36
CA ILE A 105 5.54 4.60 -12.58
C ILE A 105 6.71 3.66 -12.36
N LEU A 106 7.87 3.95 -12.95
CA LEU A 106 9.07 3.12 -12.82
C LEU A 106 9.50 3.01 -11.35
N THR A 107 9.56 4.13 -10.64
CA THR A 107 9.93 4.15 -9.22
C THR A 107 8.91 3.42 -8.34
N THR A 108 7.64 3.43 -8.70
CA THR A 108 6.60 2.66 -8.01
C THR A 108 6.77 1.16 -8.23
N LEU A 109 7.07 0.72 -9.45
CA LEU A 109 7.37 -0.68 -9.75
C LEU A 109 8.59 -1.20 -9.00
N LEU A 110 9.60 -0.35 -8.81
CA LEU A 110 10.81 -0.66 -8.06
C LEU A 110 10.63 -0.52 -6.53
N PHE A 111 9.46 -0.12 -6.04
CA PHE A 111 9.15 0.15 -4.63
C PHE A 111 10.02 1.25 -3.99
N ILE A 112 10.55 2.18 -4.80
CA ILE A 112 11.36 3.32 -4.36
C ILE A 112 10.69 4.67 -4.58
N SER A 113 9.38 4.69 -4.89
CA SER A 113 8.60 5.90 -5.17
C SER A 113 8.67 6.94 -4.03
N ASN A 114 8.71 6.49 -2.77
CA ASN A 114 8.81 7.41 -1.62
C ASN A 114 10.11 8.23 -1.66
N PHE A 115 11.24 7.62 -2.05
CA PHE A 115 12.50 8.34 -2.22
C PHE A 115 12.48 9.28 -3.42
N TYR A 116 11.87 8.84 -4.52
CA TYR A 116 11.70 9.66 -5.71
C TYR A 116 10.91 10.94 -5.41
N PHE A 117 9.73 10.82 -4.77
CA PHE A 117 8.91 11.97 -4.41
C PHE A 117 9.54 12.87 -3.34
N TRP A 118 10.33 12.30 -2.43
CA TRP A 118 11.08 13.09 -1.45
C TRP A 118 12.13 13.97 -2.10
N ILE A 119 12.82 13.48 -3.13
CA ILE A 119 13.87 14.22 -3.83
C ILE A 119 13.28 15.23 -4.83
N THR A 120 12.21 14.88 -5.54
CA THR A 120 11.72 15.66 -6.70
C THR A 120 10.58 16.62 -6.36
N GLY A 121 9.78 16.34 -5.36
CA GLY A 121 8.51 17.04 -5.14
C GLY A 121 8.39 17.79 -3.82
N GLY A 122 9.19 17.50 -2.85
CA GLY A 122 8.97 17.97 -1.49
C GLY A 122 7.53 17.66 -1.04
N TYR A 123 7.38 17.04 0.09
CA TYR A 123 6.08 16.99 0.75
C TYR A 123 5.71 18.37 1.26
#